data_c477faa92530012dc2eab777ff1927b1
#
_entry.id   c477faa92530012dc2eab777ff1927b1
#
_cell.length_a   1.000
_cell.length_b   1.000
_cell.length_c   1.000
_cell.angle_alpha   90.00
_cell.angle_beta   90.00
_cell.angle_gamma   90.00
#
_symmetry.space_group_name_H-M   'P 1'
#
loop_
_entity.id
_entity.type
_entity.pdbx_description
1 polymer ?
#
loop_
_entity_poly.entity_id
_entity_poly.type
_entity_poly.pdbx_seq_one_letter_code
_entity_poly.pdbx_strand_id
1 'polypeptide(L)'
;MKKIFLSIIFIASGLSVANAQSYNVVDNNADADPTLECTSITVGKKASADGSVMTSHTDDSGRTRTNILIVPAADHAKGATKTILRRVTPEKDEYGKMKKYDFVRTGEIPQVAHTYKYFSTAYPCLNEHQLAIGESTFTGRKELQSDAGLIDCTALCELMMERCSTARQAIALAGDLLKRYGWNDFGEALTIADKNEVWHLEIVGPGKGKVGAVWVAQRVPDDHIAVNANASTIREIDLRNKDFFAASDNIFSVAQEMGFWNKKSGEPFRFAYAYAPDTRMSLACRRREWRVFDLMAPSLGLDPNQENYPFSVKPDAKVTKEKMMEVFKDYYQGTEYDMRKNLTVTDKDGKTVISPVANPFMKADEQKLMKINGGWHWRGERTIAVYFTIYATIIQCRSDMPDPIGGLLWFALDNVASSIYVPLYMGITSLPKEYETDGRQTGFSRNAAWWVFNRVGTIAAKRWGDMSPVVEKEFAPLQKEFIDGAVDTDRLALEAYRAKDYGKVTEILDSYSNSCANTALQRAWSLGDMLWTMFDNMW
;
A
#
# COMPACT_ATOMS: atom_id res chain seq x y z
N MET A 1 40.48 12.11 79.55
CA MET A 1 39.29 12.18 78.69
C MET A 1 39.72 12.77 77.37
N LYS A 2 40.01 11.94 76.42
CA LYS A 2 40.30 12.35 75.03
C LYS A 2 39.26 11.68 74.14
N LYS A 3 38.40 12.47 73.45
CA LYS A 3 37.44 12.01 72.50
C LYS A 3 38.16 11.77 71.16
N ILE A 4 38.12 10.56 70.64
CA ILE A 4 38.57 10.18 69.36
C ILE A 4 37.37 10.35 68.37
N PHE A 5 37.47 11.27 67.40
CA PHE A 5 36.55 11.38 66.30
C PHE A 5 36.96 10.39 65.22
N LEU A 6 36.09 9.44 64.95
CA LEU A 6 36.23 8.52 63.80
C LEU A 6 35.52 9.14 62.59
N SER A 7 36.30 9.61 61.64
CA SER A 7 35.78 10.06 60.35
C SER A 7 35.49 8.86 59.44
N ILE A 8 34.25 8.58 59.19
CA ILE A 8 33.84 7.58 58.21
C ILE A 8 33.80 8.27 56.84
N ILE A 9 34.74 7.88 55.98
CA ILE A 9 34.78 8.28 54.58
C ILE A 9 33.77 7.39 53.84
N PHE A 10 32.65 7.96 53.40
CA PHE A 10 31.75 7.32 52.45
C PHE A 10 32.40 7.38 51.07
N ILE A 11 32.90 6.26 50.59
CA ILE A 11 33.21 6.08 49.18
C ILE A 11 31.87 5.84 48.48
N ALA A 12 31.34 6.87 47.83
CA ALA A 12 30.24 6.75 46.91
C ALA A 12 30.74 6.02 45.65
N SER A 13 30.60 4.70 45.64
CA SER A 13 30.70 3.94 44.39
C SER A 13 29.53 4.36 43.51
N GLY A 14 29.80 5.19 42.51
CA GLY A 14 28.87 5.52 41.46
C GLY A 14 28.54 4.26 40.66
N LEU A 15 27.50 3.55 41.10
CA LEU A 15 26.78 2.65 40.19
C LEU A 15 26.12 3.54 39.13
N SER A 16 26.74 3.64 37.96
CA SER A 16 26.05 4.06 36.77
C SER A 16 24.93 3.06 36.55
N VAL A 17 23.72 3.45 36.96
CA VAL A 17 22.49 2.80 36.50
C VAL A 17 22.52 3.00 34.99
N ALA A 18 22.97 1.99 34.27
CA ALA A 18 22.69 1.90 32.87
C ALA A 18 21.16 2.00 32.78
N ASN A 19 20.68 3.11 32.24
CA ASN A 19 19.31 3.22 31.83
C ASN A 19 19.06 2.04 30.89
N ALA A 20 18.48 0.98 31.42
CA ALA A 20 17.81 -0.02 30.63
C ALA A 20 16.67 0.76 29.92
N GLN A 21 16.96 1.25 28.71
CA GLN A 21 15.90 1.67 27.82
C GLN A 21 14.96 0.47 27.76
N SER A 22 13.81 0.61 28.39
CA SER A 22 12.72 -0.34 28.21
C SER A 22 12.44 -0.38 26.72
N TYR A 23 12.87 -1.45 26.08
CA TYR A 23 12.52 -1.71 24.70
C TYR A 23 11.03 -1.98 24.67
N ASN A 24 10.24 -0.95 24.35
CA ASN A 24 8.88 -1.16 23.96
C ASN A 24 8.92 -1.94 22.65
N VAL A 25 8.70 -3.24 22.75
CA VAL A 25 8.55 -4.17 21.60
C VAL A 25 7.43 -3.70 20.67
N VAL A 26 6.60 -2.78 21.16
CA VAL A 26 5.48 -2.16 20.44
C VAL A 26 5.89 -0.98 19.58
N ASP A 27 7.04 -0.35 19.83
CA ASP A 27 7.54 0.78 19.02
C ASP A 27 8.16 0.37 17.67
N ASN A 28 8.12 -0.91 17.34
CA ASN A 28 8.42 -1.42 16.00
C ASN A 28 7.20 -1.40 15.08
N ASN A 29 6.14 -0.73 15.47
CA ASN A 29 4.94 -0.62 14.66
C ASN A 29 5.22 0.34 13.50
N ALA A 30 5.14 -0.15 12.28
CA ALA A 30 5.09 0.68 11.08
C ALA A 30 4.03 1.79 11.19
N ASP A 31 3.00 1.55 11.98
CA ASP A 31 1.95 2.51 12.32
C ASP A 31 2.42 3.75 13.11
N ALA A 32 3.65 3.75 13.64
CA ALA A 32 4.22 4.91 14.34
C ALA A 32 5.06 5.80 13.42
N ASP A 33 5.44 5.29 12.24
CA ASP A 33 6.20 6.02 11.24
C ASP A 33 5.50 5.89 9.86
N PRO A 34 4.71 6.90 9.46
CA PRO A 34 3.97 6.87 8.20
C PRO A 34 4.88 6.82 6.96
N THR A 35 6.19 7.01 7.10
CA THR A 35 7.14 6.80 5.99
C THR A 35 7.42 5.32 5.73
N LEU A 36 6.89 4.42 6.55
CA LEU A 36 7.07 2.97 6.43
C LEU A 36 5.82 2.24 5.91
N GLU A 37 4.76 2.96 5.58
CA GLU A 37 3.49 2.37 5.11
C GLU A 37 3.54 1.96 3.61
N CYS A 38 2.53 2.19 2.88
CA CYS A 38 2.14 1.70 1.56
C CYS A 38 3.17 1.87 0.42
N THR A 39 2.99 1.12 -0.67
CA THR A 39 3.68 1.32 -1.95
C THR A 39 2.66 1.24 -3.07
N SER A 40 2.61 2.25 -3.93
CA SER A 40 1.75 2.28 -5.12
C SER A 40 2.60 2.42 -6.38
N ILE A 41 2.29 1.61 -7.40
CA ILE A 41 2.94 1.63 -8.70
C ILE A 41 1.86 1.81 -9.77
N THR A 42 2.11 2.66 -10.75
CA THR A 42 1.19 2.95 -11.84
C THR A 42 1.83 2.70 -13.19
N VAL A 43 1.02 2.26 -14.16
CA VAL A 43 1.46 1.96 -15.52
C VAL A 43 0.51 2.62 -16.50
N GLY A 44 1.04 3.48 -17.35
CA GLY A 44 0.29 4.13 -18.41
C GLY A 44 -0.10 3.14 -19.52
N LYS A 45 -1.17 3.46 -20.24
CA LYS A 45 -1.80 2.59 -21.25
C LYS A 45 -0.84 2.05 -22.30
N LYS A 46 0.14 2.86 -22.72
CA LYS A 46 1.15 2.46 -23.71
C LYS A 46 2.38 1.83 -23.10
N ALA A 47 2.57 1.94 -21.78
CA ALA A 47 3.63 1.23 -21.06
C ALA A 47 3.26 -0.21 -20.77
N SER A 48 1.97 -0.53 -20.61
CA SER A 48 1.50 -1.89 -20.35
C SER A 48 1.57 -2.79 -21.59
N ALA A 49 1.66 -4.10 -21.37
CA ALA A 49 1.78 -5.10 -22.45
C ALA A 49 0.46 -5.37 -23.16
N ASP A 50 -0.65 -5.28 -22.43
CA ASP A 50 -2.01 -5.57 -22.91
C ASP A 50 -2.85 -4.32 -23.21
N GLY A 51 -2.27 -3.12 -23.08
CA GLY A 51 -2.98 -1.87 -23.32
C GLY A 51 -3.89 -1.43 -22.17
N SER A 52 -3.91 -2.14 -21.04
CA SER A 52 -4.60 -1.69 -19.83
C SER A 52 -3.88 -0.52 -19.18
N VAL A 53 -4.62 0.33 -18.49
CA VAL A 53 -4.04 1.23 -17.48
C VAL A 53 -4.00 0.47 -16.17
N MET A 54 -2.88 0.53 -15.45
CA MET A 54 -2.78 -0.16 -14.16
C MET A 54 -2.46 0.81 -13.03
N THR A 55 -3.11 0.59 -11.90
CA THR A 55 -2.73 1.12 -10.60
C THR A 55 -2.62 -0.01 -9.59
N SER A 56 -1.89 0.22 -8.53
CA SER A 56 -1.65 -0.81 -7.52
C SER A 56 -1.44 -0.18 -6.15
N HIS A 57 -1.52 -0.99 -5.10
CA HIS A 57 -1.36 -0.54 -3.74
C HIS A 57 -1.01 -1.72 -2.84
N THR A 58 -0.05 -1.55 -1.92
CA THR A 58 0.08 -2.38 -0.73
C THR A 58 -0.41 -1.58 0.47
N ASP A 59 -1.27 -2.17 1.29
CA ASP A 59 -1.61 -1.64 2.60
C ASP A 59 -0.64 -2.23 3.63
N ASP A 60 0.39 -1.48 3.97
CA ASP A 60 1.45 -1.91 4.88
C ASP A 60 1.20 -1.32 6.28
N SER A 61 0.04 -1.63 6.84
CA SER A 61 -0.45 -1.08 8.10
C SER A 61 -0.83 -2.16 9.09
N GLY A 62 -0.55 -1.93 10.35
CA GLY A 62 -1.04 -2.78 11.44
C GLY A 62 -2.49 -2.54 11.87
N ARG A 63 -3.17 -1.51 11.34
CA ARG A 63 -4.41 -0.95 11.90
C ARG A 63 -5.57 -0.87 10.93
N THR A 64 -5.47 -1.52 9.79
CA THR A 64 -6.52 -1.54 8.77
C THR A 64 -7.25 -2.88 8.77
N ARG A 65 -8.41 -2.92 8.11
CA ARG A 65 -9.15 -4.16 7.93
C ARG A 65 -8.53 -5.04 6.86
N THR A 66 -8.70 -6.34 7.03
CA THR A 66 -8.04 -7.37 6.22
C THR A 66 -8.96 -8.00 5.18
N ASN A 67 -10.21 -7.58 5.11
CA ASN A 67 -11.23 -8.16 4.24
C ASN A 67 -11.49 -7.30 3.01
N ILE A 68 -12.14 -7.91 2.03
CA ILE A 68 -12.68 -7.24 0.85
C ILE A 68 -14.19 -7.47 0.78
N LEU A 69 -14.94 -6.43 0.47
CA LEU A 69 -16.40 -6.46 0.35
C LEU A 69 -16.83 -5.96 -1.02
N ILE A 70 -17.92 -6.49 -1.52
CA ILE A 70 -18.64 -5.94 -2.66
C ILE A 70 -19.71 -5.01 -2.11
N VAL A 71 -19.58 -3.70 -2.36
CA VAL A 71 -20.62 -2.72 -2.03
C VAL A 71 -21.50 -2.57 -3.27
N PRO A 72 -22.79 -2.89 -3.21
CA PRO A 72 -23.66 -2.82 -4.37
C PRO A 72 -23.96 -1.37 -4.77
N ALA A 73 -24.30 -1.16 -6.05
CA ALA A 73 -24.91 0.09 -6.50
C ALA A 73 -26.26 0.32 -5.79
N ALA A 74 -26.60 1.57 -5.54
CA ALA A 74 -27.85 1.92 -4.85
C ALA A 74 -28.44 3.24 -5.33
N ASP A 75 -29.76 3.30 -5.38
CA ASP A 75 -30.52 4.53 -5.60
C ASP A 75 -30.92 5.16 -4.27
N HIS A 76 -30.86 6.48 -4.20
CA HIS A 76 -31.11 7.24 -2.98
C HIS A 76 -32.25 8.23 -3.16
N ALA A 77 -33.06 8.38 -2.12
CA ALA A 77 -34.16 9.34 -2.11
C ALA A 77 -33.66 10.79 -2.23
N LYS A 78 -34.44 11.66 -2.83
CA LYS A 78 -34.13 13.11 -2.88
C LYS A 78 -33.94 13.68 -1.48
N GLY A 79 -32.81 14.33 -1.25
CA GLY A 79 -32.45 14.91 0.04
C GLY A 79 -31.81 13.93 1.02
N ALA A 80 -31.48 12.71 0.59
CA ALA A 80 -30.68 11.77 1.38
C ALA A 80 -29.30 12.37 1.74
N THR A 81 -28.75 11.95 2.89
CA THR A 81 -27.41 12.31 3.34
C THR A 81 -26.50 11.09 3.42
N LYS A 82 -25.22 11.30 3.19
CA LYS A 82 -24.15 10.34 3.44
C LYS A 82 -23.45 10.70 4.74
N THR A 83 -23.47 9.79 5.70
CA THR A 83 -22.66 9.92 6.91
C THR A 83 -21.19 9.73 6.57
N ILE A 84 -20.37 10.67 7.01
CA ILE A 84 -18.91 10.56 6.91
C ILE A 84 -18.37 9.95 8.20
N LEU A 85 -17.65 8.86 8.03
CA LEU A 85 -17.02 8.11 9.09
C LEU A 85 -15.50 8.26 8.97
N ARG A 86 -14.82 8.43 10.10
CA ARG A 86 -13.37 8.37 10.20
C ARG A 86 -12.96 7.15 11.00
N ARG A 87 -11.95 6.43 10.49
CA ARG A 87 -11.34 5.33 11.23
C ARG A 87 -10.54 5.87 12.41
N VAL A 88 -10.70 5.26 13.55
CA VAL A 88 -9.93 5.54 14.77
C VAL A 88 -9.37 4.24 15.32
N THR A 89 -8.19 4.32 15.93
CA THR A 89 -7.58 3.17 16.60
C THR A 89 -7.75 3.36 18.10
N PRO A 90 -8.63 2.60 18.72
CA PRO A 90 -8.84 2.69 20.18
C PRO A 90 -7.56 2.28 20.94
N GLU A 91 -7.51 2.49 22.24
CA GLU A 91 -6.35 2.20 23.10
C GLU A 91 -5.93 0.71 23.10
N LYS A 92 -4.65 0.39 23.35
CA LYS A 92 -4.08 -0.97 23.37
C LYS A 92 -4.74 -1.82 24.44
N ASP A 93 -5.00 -3.10 24.15
CA ASP A 93 -5.41 -4.03 25.18
C ASP A 93 -4.30 -4.24 26.23
N GLU A 94 -4.61 -4.90 27.32
CA GLU A 94 -3.70 -5.16 28.45
C GLU A 94 -2.43 -5.93 28.05
N TYR A 95 -2.47 -6.67 26.92
CA TYR A 95 -1.35 -7.44 26.38
C TYR A 95 -0.57 -6.69 25.31
N GLY A 96 -0.90 -5.44 25.03
CA GLY A 96 -0.30 -4.66 23.95
C GLY A 96 -0.59 -5.21 22.57
N LYS A 97 -1.60 -6.06 22.44
CA LYS A 97 -2.05 -6.61 21.14
C LYS A 97 -2.61 -5.52 20.29
N MET A 98 -2.64 -5.79 19.00
CA MET A 98 -3.24 -4.90 18.05
C MET A 98 -4.69 -4.65 18.43
N LYS A 99 -5.01 -3.38 18.43
CA LYS A 99 -6.34 -2.92 18.70
C LYS A 99 -7.22 -3.10 17.52
N LYS A 100 -8.45 -3.36 17.85
CA LYS A 100 -9.57 -3.14 16.94
C LYS A 100 -9.54 -1.68 16.49
N TYR A 101 -9.72 -1.44 15.22
CA TYR A 101 -10.10 -0.12 14.75
C TYR A 101 -11.61 0.07 14.99
N ASP A 102 -12.05 1.30 15.06
CA ASP A 102 -13.45 1.69 15.17
C ASP A 102 -13.71 2.86 14.22
N PHE A 103 -14.96 3.22 14.05
CA PHE A 103 -15.37 4.34 13.22
C PHE A 103 -16.12 5.36 14.05
N VAL A 104 -15.71 6.62 13.95
CA VAL A 104 -16.43 7.75 14.54
C VAL A 104 -17.08 8.59 13.44
N ARG A 105 -18.31 9.02 13.68
CA ARG A 105 -19.01 9.94 12.78
C ARG A 105 -18.39 11.32 12.89
N THR A 106 -17.92 11.87 11.77
CA THR A 106 -17.38 13.24 11.68
C THR A 106 -18.41 14.24 11.18
N GLY A 107 -19.39 13.80 10.38
CA GLY A 107 -20.42 14.67 9.85
C GLY A 107 -21.32 13.99 8.83
N GLU A 108 -22.05 14.79 8.08
CA GLU A 108 -22.88 14.36 6.95
C GLU A 108 -22.72 15.30 5.77
N ILE A 109 -22.84 14.75 4.58
CA ILE A 109 -22.87 15.50 3.32
C ILE A 109 -24.07 15.07 2.48
N PRO A 110 -24.53 15.85 1.51
CA PRO A 110 -25.57 15.42 0.59
C PRO A 110 -25.18 14.14 -0.16
N GLN A 111 -26.11 13.18 -0.21
CA GLN A 111 -25.93 11.97 -1.03
C GLN A 111 -26.36 12.26 -2.48
N VAL A 112 -25.70 11.58 -3.44
CA VAL A 112 -26.09 11.61 -4.85
C VAL A 112 -27.32 10.70 -5.07
N ALA A 113 -28.02 10.89 -6.20
CA ALA A 113 -29.21 10.09 -6.50
C ALA A 113 -28.91 8.60 -6.74
N HIS A 114 -27.72 8.32 -7.24
CA HIS A 114 -27.26 6.96 -7.51
C HIS A 114 -25.78 6.81 -7.11
N THR A 115 -25.42 5.71 -6.44
CA THR A 115 -24.05 5.33 -6.12
C THR A 115 -23.66 4.06 -6.86
N TYR A 116 -22.44 4.01 -7.35
CA TYR A 116 -21.91 2.89 -8.12
C TYR A 116 -21.49 1.73 -7.22
N LYS A 117 -21.51 0.52 -7.80
CA LYS A 117 -20.94 -0.68 -7.19
C LYS A 117 -19.42 -0.59 -7.16
N TYR A 118 -18.78 -1.04 -6.04
CA TYR A 118 -17.33 -1.04 -5.92
C TYR A 118 -16.81 -2.12 -4.98
N PHE A 119 -15.52 -2.46 -5.12
CA PHE A 119 -14.77 -3.23 -4.13
C PHE A 119 -14.28 -2.33 -3.01
N SER A 120 -14.62 -2.70 -1.79
CA SER A 120 -14.24 -2.02 -0.56
C SER A 120 -13.23 -2.85 0.22
N THR A 121 -11.96 -2.48 0.12
CA THR A 121 -10.87 -2.87 1.02
C THR A 121 -10.72 -1.82 2.13
N ALA A 122 -9.63 -1.79 2.88
CA ALA A 122 -9.40 -0.70 3.85
C ALA A 122 -9.49 0.67 3.16
N TYR A 123 -9.03 0.74 1.91
CA TYR A 123 -9.23 1.87 0.99
C TYR A 123 -10.01 1.37 -0.23
N PRO A 124 -11.26 1.81 -0.47
CA PRO A 124 -12.04 1.42 -1.64
C PRO A 124 -11.26 1.61 -2.95
N CYS A 125 -11.22 0.59 -3.81
CA CYS A 125 -10.16 0.52 -4.80
C CYS A 125 -10.57 0.36 -6.27
N LEU A 126 -11.76 -0.18 -6.58
CA LEU A 126 -12.22 -0.37 -7.97
C LEU A 126 -13.75 -0.32 -8.03
N ASN A 127 -14.31 0.43 -8.99
CA ASN A 127 -15.76 0.49 -9.21
C ASN A 127 -16.19 -0.09 -10.56
N GLU A 128 -17.52 -0.21 -10.75
CA GLU A 128 -18.14 -0.82 -11.93
C GLU A 128 -17.89 -0.08 -13.24
N HIS A 129 -17.34 1.13 -13.22
CA HIS A 129 -16.93 1.90 -14.40
C HIS A 129 -15.42 1.78 -14.69
N GLN A 130 -14.71 0.91 -13.99
CA GLN A 130 -13.26 0.75 -14.07
C GLN A 130 -12.50 2.00 -13.58
N LEU A 131 -13.06 2.78 -12.66
CA LEU A 131 -12.28 3.73 -11.89
C LEU A 131 -11.55 2.97 -10.80
N ALA A 132 -10.23 3.13 -10.72
CA ALA A 132 -9.38 2.43 -9.78
C ALA A 132 -8.52 3.40 -8.96
N ILE A 133 -8.30 3.08 -7.68
CA ILE A 133 -7.52 3.92 -6.76
C ILE A 133 -6.50 3.04 -6.02
N GLY A 134 -5.26 3.52 -5.93
CA GLY A 134 -4.24 3.10 -4.98
C GLY A 134 -3.93 4.25 -4.03
N GLU A 135 -3.34 3.95 -2.87
CA GLU A 135 -3.07 4.92 -1.81
C GLU A 135 -1.63 4.76 -1.30
N SER A 136 -1.04 5.87 -0.80
CA SER A 136 0.24 5.86 -0.10
C SER A 136 0.40 7.14 0.75
N THR A 137 0.34 7.00 2.07
CA THR A 137 0.50 8.10 3.02
C THR A 137 1.91 8.69 2.98
N PHE A 138 2.08 10.01 2.88
CA PHE A 138 3.39 10.68 2.94
C PHE A 138 3.56 11.71 4.07
N THR A 139 2.61 11.81 4.96
CA THR A 139 2.57 12.67 6.17
C THR A 139 2.42 14.16 5.89
N GLY A 140 3.33 14.80 5.14
CA GLY A 140 3.39 16.26 4.99
C GLY A 140 3.92 16.98 6.25
N ARG A 141 4.00 18.32 6.18
CA ARG A 141 4.39 19.13 7.34
C ARG A 141 3.32 19.11 8.42
N LYS A 142 3.72 19.00 9.69
CA LYS A 142 2.80 18.96 10.84
C LYS A 142 1.91 20.20 10.93
N GLU A 143 2.41 21.36 10.55
CA GLU A 143 1.69 22.63 10.54
C GLU A 143 0.49 22.65 9.60
N LEU A 144 0.46 21.73 8.64
CA LEU A 144 -0.62 21.61 7.65
C LEU A 144 -1.80 20.78 8.16
N GLN A 145 -1.62 20.00 9.21
CA GLN A 145 -2.69 19.17 9.75
C GLN A 145 -3.83 20.02 10.30
N SER A 146 -5.07 19.61 10.03
CA SER A 146 -6.28 20.27 10.50
C SER A 146 -7.29 19.24 11.03
N ASP A 147 -7.84 19.54 12.19
CA ASP A 147 -8.93 18.79 12.82
C ASP A 147 -10.33 19.33 12.45
N ALA A 148 -10.38 20.41 11.67
CA ALA A 148 -11.62 21.05 11.24
C ALA A 148 -12.27 20.40 10.02
N GLY A 149 -11.56 19.50 9.33
CA GLY A 149 -12.07 18.77 8.17
C GLY A 149 -12.94 17.58 8.54
N LEU A 150 -13.85 17.20 7.64
CA LEU A 150 -14.70 16.01 7.80
C LEU A 150 -14.12 14.77 7.12
N ILE A 151 -13.30 14.96 6.07
CA ILE A 151 -12.93 13.92 5.11
C ILE A 151 -11.49 13.45 5.38
N ASP A 152 -11.33 12.14 5.62
CA ASP A 152 -10.06 11.44 5.61
C ASP A 152 -9.84 10.70 4.28
N CYS A 153 -8.71 10.02 4.14
CA CYS A 153 -8.35 9.28 2.94
C CYS A 153 -9.39 8.20 2.59
N THR A 154 -9.81 7.41 3.56
CA THR A 154 -10.80 6.33 3.35
C THR A 154 -12.13 6.88 2.85
N ALA A 155 -12.64 7.93 3.49
CA ALA A 155 -13.90 8.57 3.08
C ALA A 155 -13.78 9.20 1.68
N LEU A 156 -12.65 9.81 1.35
CA LEU A 156 -12.42 10.38 0.02
C LEU A 156 -12.43 9.31 -1.07
N CYS A 157 -11.71 8.20 -0.86
CA CYS A 157 -11.72 7.06 -1.77
C CYS A 157 -13.14 6.50 -1.96
N GLU A 158 -13.90 6.33 -0.87
CA GLU A 158 -15.28 5.86 -0.93
C GLU A 158 -16.16 6.79 -1.78
N LEU A 159 -16.10 8.09 -1.54
CA LEU A 159 -16.90 9.07 -2.28
C LEU A 159 -16.55 9.13 -3.77
N MET A 160 -15.28 8.95 -4.13
CA MET A 160 -14.87 8.86 -5.52
C MET A 160 -15.37 7.57 -6.18
N MET A 161 -15.27 6.41 -5.49
CA MET A 161 -15.80 5.13 -5.99
C MET A 161 -17.31 5.17 -6.20
N GLU A 162 -18.06 5.76 -5.27
CA GLU A 162 -19.50 5.89 -5.35
C GLU A 162 -20.00 6.79 -6.49
N ARG A 163 -19.20 7.78 -6.94
CA ARG A 163 -19.72 8.94 -7.66
C ARG A 163 -19.04 9.24 -8.99
N CYS A 164 -17.90 8.62 -9.29
CA CYS A 164 -17.09 8.97 -10.45
C CYS A 164 -16.85 7.76 -11.36
N SER A 165 -16.81 8.01 -12.67
CA SER A 165 -16.53 6.99 -13.69
C SER A 165 -15.21 7.22 -14.41
N THR A 166 -14.51 8.35 -14.15
CA THR A 166 -13.20 8.66 -14.76
C THR A 166 -12.26 9.29 -13.74
N ALA A 167 -10.95 9.18 -13.98
CA ALA A 167 -9.92 9.76 -13.12
C ALA A 167 -10.09 11.29 -12.99
N ARG A 168 -10.38 11.99 -14.08
CA ARG A 168 -10.59 13.45 -14.06
C ARG A 168 -11.82 13.86 -13.26
N GLN A 169 -12.91 13.10 -13.34
CA GLN A 169 -14.09 13.33 -12.49
C GLN A 169 -13.76 13.13 -11.01
N ALA A 170 -12.99 12.09 -10.67
CA ALA A 170 -12.56 11.81 -9.31
C ALA A 170 -11.69 12.93 -8.74
N ILE A 171 -10.71 13.44 -9.50
CA ILE A 171 -9.87 14.57 -9.10
C ILE A 171 -10.71 15.86 -8.91
N ALA A 172 -11.64 16.14 -9.82
CA ALA A 172 -12.53 17.30 -9.72
C ALA A 172 -13.44 17.21 -8.48
N LEU A 173 -14.04 16.03 -8.25
CA LEU A 173 -14.87 15.76 -7.08
C LEU A 173 -14.04 15.90 -5.78
N ALA A 174 -12.84 15.34 -5.73
CA ALA A 174 -11.93 15.47 -4.58
C ALA A 174 -11.68 16.95 -4.26
N GLY A 175 -11.30 17.75 -5.26
CA GLY A 175 -11.08 19.18 -5.08
C GLY A 175 -12.30 19.92 -4.52
N ASP A 176 -13.50 19.61 -5.01
CA ASP A 176 -14.76 20.21 -4.57
C ASP A 176 -15.11 19.80 -3.13
N LEU A 177 -15.01 18.53 -2.82
CA LEU A 177 -15.31 18.00 -1.48
C LEU A 177 -14.33 18.55 -0.44
N LEU A 178 -13.04 18.53 -0.75
CA LEU A 178 -12.00 19.03 0.15
C LEU A 178 -12.13 20.55 0.39
N LYS A 179 -12.49 21.32 -0.63
CA LYS A 179 -12.76 22.75 -0.49
C LYS A 179 -13.94 23.04 0.43
N ARG A 180 -14.99 22.23 0.37
CA ARG A 180 -16.25 22.44 1.14
C ARG A 180 -16.19 21.88 2.54
N TYR A 181 -15.65 20.66 2.68
CA TYR A 181 -15.75 19.87 3.91
C TYR A 181 -14.43 19.67 4.63
N GLY A 182 -13.31 20.01 4.00
CA GLY A 182 -11.97 19.99 4.56
C GLY A 182 -11.36 18.59 4.72
N TRP A 183 -10.04 18.58 4.66
CA TRP A 183 -9.18 17.42 4.86
C TRP A 183 -8.81 17.26 6.33
N ASN A 184 -8.97 16.07 6.88
CA ASN A 184 -8.65 15.72 8.25
C ASN A 184 -7.84 14.42 8.29
N ASP A 185 -6.70 14.43 7.63
CA ASP A 185 -5.76 13.31 7.62
C ASP A 185 -4.33 13.82 7.46
N PHE A 186 -3.36 12.91 7.42
CA PHE A 186 -1.99 13.19 7.03
C PHE A 186 -1.88 13.63 5.56
N GLY A 187 -0.66 13.84 5.06
CA GLY A 187 -0.42 13.98 3.63
C GLY A 187 -0.60 12.64 2.94
N GLU A 188 -1.40 12.63 1.86
CA GLU A 188 -1.77 11.42 1.12
C GLU A 188 -1.49 11.55 -0.36
N ALA A 189 -1.01 10.46 -0.96
CA ALA A 189 -0.90 10.29 -2.40
C ALA A 189 -1.87 9.22 -2.88
N LEU A 190 -2.82 9.62 -3.72
CA LEU A 190 -3.74 8.71 -4.37
C LEU A 190 -3.32 8.52 -5.82
N THR A 191 -3.24 7.27 -6.27
CA THR A 191 -3.06 6.93 -7.68
C THR A 191 -4.41 6.58 -8.28
N ILE A 192 -4.91 7.43 -9.18
CA ILE A 192 -6.27 7.37 -9.72
C ILE A 192 -6.20 6.99 -11.18
N ALA A 193 -6.71 5.82 -11.53
CA ALA A 193 -6.70 5.28 -12.88
C ALA A 193 -8.12 5.08 -13.43
N ASP A 194 -8.27 5.25 -14.72
CA ASP A 194 -9.42 4.79 -15.50
C ASP A 194 -8.95 4.04 -16.76
N LYS A 195 -9.85 3.70 -17.64
CA LYS A 195 -9.56 2.98 -18.90
C LYS A 195 -8.56 3.67 -19.83
N ASN A 196 -8.24 4.94 -19.61
CA ASN A 196 -7.50 5.76 -20.54
C ASN A 196 -6.24 6.38 -19.96
N GLU A 197 -6.24 6.72 -18.68
CA GLU A 197 -5.16 7.47 -18.07
C GLU A 197 -5.02 7.16 -16.56
N VAL A 198 -3.85 7.49 -16.00
CA VAL A 198 -3.59 7.40 -14.56
C VAL A 198 -2.93 8.67 -14.06
N TRP A 199 -3.33 9.08 -12.88
CA TRP A 199 -2.91 10.30 -12.19
C TRP A 199 -2.39 10.00 -10.79
N HIS A 200 -1.42 10.77 -10.32
CA HIS A 200 -1.09 10.88 -8.90
C HIS A 200 -1.71 12.17 -8.37
N LEU A 201 -2.48 12.07 -7.29
CA LEU A 201 -3.09 13.18 -6.57
C LEU A 201 -2.48 13.23 -5.17
N GLU A 202 -1.73 14.30 -4.88
CA GLU A 202 -1.10 14.53 -3.58
C GLU A 202 -1.86 15.61 -2.80
N ILE A 203 -2.23 15.31 -1.54
CA ILE A 203 -3.11 16.12 -0.71
C ILE A 203 -2.44 16.38 0.64
N VAL A 204 -2.53 17.61 1.15
CA VAL A 204 -2.19 17.98 2.53
C VAL A 204 -3.26 18.88 3.10
N GLY A 205 -3.31 19.02 4.42
CA GLY A 205 -4.23 19.95 5.08
C GLY A 205 -3.90 21.41 4.83
N PRO A 206 -4.82 22.32 5.14
CA PRO A 206 -4.65 23.76 4.93
C PRO A 206 -4.01 24.49 6.11
N GLY A 207 -3.70 23.78 7.20
CA GLY A 207 -3.24 24.31 8.47
C GLY A 207 -4.28 24.21 9.58
N LYS A 208 -3.80 24.20 10.82
CA LYS A 208 -4.59 23.94 12.01
C LYS A 208 -5.86 24.80 12.10
N GLY A 209 -7.00 24.16 12.35
CA GLY A 209 -8.30 24.80 12.53
C GLY A 209 -8.93 25.36 11.26
N LYS A 210 -8.31 25.16 10.08
CA LYS A 210 -8.85 25.62 8.80
C LYS A 210 -9.60 24.48 8.09
N VAL A 211 -10.73 24.81 7.46
CA VAL A 211 -11.45 23.92 6.54
C VAL A 211 -10.85 24.09 5.13
N GLY A 212 -10.64 23.00 4.41
CA GLY A 212 -10.06 22.98 3.08
C GLY A 212 -8.94 21.96 2.96
N ALA A 213 -8.17 22.06 1.89
CA ALA A 213 -6.95 21.29 1.64
C ALA A 213 -6.02 22.06 0.70
N VAL A 214 -4.78 21.60 0.58
CA VAL A 214 -3.87 21.95 -0.50
C VAL A 214 -3.55 20.66 -1.25
N TRP A 215 -3.75 20.68 -2.57
CA TRP A 215 -3.53 19.48 -3.36
C TRP A 215 -3.00 19.79 -4.76
N VAL A 216 -2.35 18.81 -5.36
CA VAL A 216 -1.90 18.80 -6.74
C VAL A 216 -2.10 17.43 -7.35
N ALA A 217 -2.48 17.39 -8.62
CA ALA A 217 -2.54 16.15 -9.39
C ALA A 217 -1.64 16.27 -10.63
N GLN A 218 -0.89 15.19 -10.91
CA GLN A 218 -0.06 15.06 -12.11
C GLN A 218 -0.38 13.76 -12.82
N ARG A 219 -0.65 13.86 -14.14
CA ARG A 219 -0.87 12.69 -15.00
C ARG A 219 0.45 12.00 -15.29
N VAL A 220 0.43 10.66 -15.25
CA VAL A 220 1.53 9.83 -15.76
C VAL A 220 1.41 9.75 -17.28
N PRO A 221 2.49 10.00 -18.04
CA PRO A 221 2.47 9.80 -19.49
C PRO A 221 2.08 8.37 -19.87
N ASP A 222 1.38 8.21 -20.98
CA ASP A 222 0.84 6.90 -21.40
C ASP A 222 1.91 5.79 -21.53
N ASP A 223 3.14 6.14 -21.92
CA ASP A 223 4.24 5.22 -22.10
C ASP A 223 5.20 5.13 -20.91
N HIS A 224 4.79 5.64 -19.74
CA HIS A 224 5.57 5.67 -18.51
C HIS A 224 4.97 4.81 -17.41
N ILE A 225 5.82 4.50 -16.44
CA ILE A 225 5.48 4.03 -15.10
C ILE A 225 5.79 5.12 -14.08
N ALA A 226 5.10 5.11 -12.95
CA ALA A 226 5.44 5.94 -11.79
C ALA A 226 5.26 5.15 -10.51
N VAL A 227 5.88 5.61 -9.43
CA VAL A 227 5.84 4.99 -8.10
C VAL A 227 5.63 6.05 -7.03
N ASN A 228 4.83 5.72 -6.04
CA ASN A 228 4.75 6.44 -4.78
C ASN A 228 5.00 5.47 -3.63
N ALA A 229 5.96 5.81 -2.79
CA ALA A 229 6.40 4.99 -1.67
C ALA A 229 6.54 5.84 -0.40
N ASN A 230 5.42 6.38 0.07
CA ASN A 230 5.30 7.28 1.22
C ASN A 230 6.11 8.57 1.08
N ALA A 231 6.24 9.10 -0.13
CA ALA A 231 6.89 10.38 -0.35
C ALA A 231 6.10 11.21 -1.36
N SER A 232 6.00 12.52 -1.12
CA SER A 232 5.54 13.43 -2.17
C SER A 232 6.53 13.42 -3.33
N THR A 233 6.04 13.14 -4.53
CA THR A 233 6.86 12.97 -5.76
C THR A 233 6.67 14.09 -6.76
N ILE A 234 5.58 14.87 -6.65
CA ILE A 234 5.27 15.98 -7.55
C ILE A 234 6.09 17.21 -7.13
N ARG A 235 6.87 17.74 -8.05
CA ARG A 235 7.75 18.90 -7.83
C ARG A 235 7.27 20.11 -8.57
N GLU A 236 7.90 20.46 -9.68
CA GLU A 236 7.49 21.57 -10.53
C GLU A 236 6.14 21.27 -11.19
N ILE A 237 5.29 22.29 -11.27
CA ILE A 237 3.94 22.18 -11.83
C ILE A 237 3.73 23.23 -12.92
N ASP A 238 3.12 22.85 -14.03
CA ASP A 238 2.67 23.77 -15.07
C ASP A 238 1.14 23.74 -15.19
N LEU A 239 0.45 24.58 -14.43
CA LEU A 239 -1.01 24.65 -14.42
C LEU A 239 -1.64 25.17 -15.72
N ARG A 240 -0.83 25.61 -16.70
CA ARG A 240 -1.30 25.94 -18.07
C ARG A 240 -1.54 24.65 -18.84
N ASN A 241 -0.78 23.61 -18.56
CA ASN A 241 -0.94 22.28 -19.17
C ASN A 241 -2.02 21.47 -18.42
N LYS A 242 -3.28 21.72 -18.75
CA LYS A 242 -4.45 21.06 -18.12
C LYS A 242 -4.56 19.57 -18.46
N ASP A 243 -3.84 19.07 -19.45
CA ASP A 243 -3.81 17.65 -19.77
C ASP A 243 -2.96 16.87 -18.79
N PHE A 244 -2.02 17.53 -18.11
CA PHE A 244 -1.08 16.88 -17.19
C PHE A 244 -1.15 17.38 -15.74
N PHE A 245 -1.75 18.56 -15.46
CA PHE A 245 -1.77 19.13 -14.12
C PHE A 245 -3.12 19.70 -13.73
N ALA A 246 -3.49 19.44 -12.47
CA ALA A 246 -4.56 20.13 -11.77
C ALA A 246 -4.11 20.44 -10.33
N ALA A 247 -4.65 21.46 -9.70
CA ALA A 247 -4.30 21.82 -8.34
C ALA A 247 -5.40 22.64 -7.66
N SER A 248 -5.34 22.71 -6.34
CA SER A 248 -6.16 23.61 -5.54
C SER A 248 -5.80 25.07 -5.79
N ASP A 249 -6.80 25.96 -5.72
CA ASP A 249 -6.61 27.41 -5.96
C ASP A 249 -5.59 28.04 -5.01
N ASN A 250 -5.42 27.48 -3.82
CA ASN A 250 -4.58 27.98 -2.73
C ASN A 250 -3.15 27.40 -2.71
N ILE A 251 -2.76 26.60 -3.71
CA ILE A 251 -1.48 25.87 -3.73
C ILE A 251 -0.25 26.76 -3.56
N PHE A 252 -0.27 27.99 -4.05
CA PHE A 252 0.84 28.92 -3.91
C PHE A 252 0.69 29.84 -2.69
N SER A 253 -0.54 30.27 -2.38
CA SER A 253 -0.79 31.23 -1.30
C SER A 253 -0.49 30.61 0.07
N VAL A 254 -0.92 29.38 0.33
CA VAL A 254 -0.62 28.71 1.60
C VAL A 254 0.89 28.53 1.80
N ALA A 255 1.64 28.16 0.75
CA ALA A 255 3.10 28.03 0.85
C ALA A 255 3.79 29.37 1.18
N GLN A 256 3.29 30.47 0.60
CA GLN A 256 3.82 31.81 0.89
C GLN A 256 3.44 32.30 2.30
N GLU A 257 2.18 32.15 2.69
CA GLU A 257 1.67 32.55 4.01
C GLU A 257 2.38 31.82 5.15
N MET A 258 2.66 30.53 4.96
CA MET A 258 3.34 29.71 5.96
C MET A 258 4.88 29.76 5.87
N GLY A 259 5.43 30.51 4.91
CA GLY A 259 6.87 30.67 4.74
C GLY A 259 7.58 29.42 4.15
N PHE A 260 6.84 28.50 3.54
CA PHE A 260 7.39 27.28 2.94
C PHE A 260 7.99 27.53 1.56
N TRP A 261 7.59 28.61 0.90
CA TRP A 261 8.12 29.07 -0.37
C TRP A 261 8.03 30.58 -0.48
N ASN A 262 9.04 31.18 -1.10
CA ASN A 262 9.07 32.64 -1.32
C ASN A 262 9.17 32.95 -2.82
N LYS A 263 8.09 33.46 -3.41
CA LYS A 263 8.06 33.81 -4.83
C LYS A 263 9.15 34.85 -5.21
N LYS A 264 9.57 35.68 -4.27
CA LYS A 264 10.60 36.73 -4.52
C LYS A 264 12.03 36.17 -4.51
N SER A 265 12.25 34.93 -4.08
CA SER A 265 13.59 34.31 -4.09
C SER A 265 14.08 33.99 -5.50
N GLY A 266 13.19 33.89 -6.48
CA GLY A 266 13.50 33.37 -7.82
C GLY A 266 13.50 31.86 -7.93
N GLU A 267 13.41 31.11 -6.80
CA GLU A 267 13.35 29.66 -6.79
C GLU A 267 12.00 29.17 -7.30
N PRO A 268 11.98 28.14 -8.17
CA PRO A 268 10.73 27.56 -8.66
C PRO A 268 9.93 26.97 -7.51
N PHE A 269 8.60 27.05 -7.60
CA PHE A 269 7.75 26.33 -6.68
C PHE A 269 7.84 24.81 -6.94
N ARG A 270 8.05 24.04 -5.87
CA ARG A 270 8.08 22.58 -5.89
C ARG A 270 7.18 22.07 -4.78
N PHE A 271 6.08 21.37 -5.15
CA PHE A 271 5.09 20.92 -4.17
C PHE A 271 5.71 20.08 -3.06
N ALA A 272 6.46 19.04 -3.43
CA ALA A 272 7.10 18.12 -2.46
C ALA A 272 7.98 18.88 -1.44
N TYR A 273 8.76 19.86 -1.89
CA TYR A 273 9.64 20.63 -1.01
C TYR A 273 8.89 21.64 -0.15
N ALA A 274 7.84 22.24 -0.69
CA ALA A 274 7.01 23.18 0.07
C ALA A 274 6.24 22.45 1.17
N TYR A 275 5.63 21.33 0.87
CA TYR A 275 4.61 20.74 1.72
C TYR A 275 5.02 19.42 2.42
N ALA A 276 6.01 18.68 1.91
CA ALA A 276 6.46 17.41 2.47
C ALA A 276 7.98 17.16 2.31
N PRO A 277 8.87 18.09 2.77
CA PRO A 277 10.31 17.95 2.56
C PRO A 277 10.91 16.76 3.27
N ASP A 278 10.40 16.39 4.46
CA ASP A 278 11.00 15.38 5.31
C ASP A 278 10.91 13.98 4.70
N THR A 279 9.83 13.68 3.98
CA THR A 279 9.65 12.38 3.35
C THR A 279 10.63 12.14 2.20
N ARG A 280 11.10 13.20 1.54
CA ARG A 280 12.16 13.11 0.53
C ARG A 280 13.51 12.69 1.09
N MET A 281 13.75 12.90 2.38
CA MET A 281 14.99 12.48 3.07
C MET A 281 14.92 11.03 3.56
N SER A 282 13.76 10.40 3.58
CA SER A 282 13.58 9.02 4.02
C SER A 282 14.23 8.02 3.05
N LEU A 283 15.17 7.23 3.54
CA LEU A 283 15.76 6.14 2.76
C LEU A 283 14.76 5.03 2.48
N ALA A 284 13.82 4.76 3.40
CA ALA A 284 12.74 3.79 3.21
C ALA A 284 11.88 4.13 1.98
N CYS A 285 11.58 5.42 1.79
CA CYS A 285 10.82 5.89 0.64
C CYS A 285 11.65 5.82 -0.65
N ARG A 286 12.80 6.49 -0.65
CA ARG A 286 13.64 6.63 -1.84
C ARG A 286 14.18 5.29 -2.35
N ARG A 287 14.54 4.37 -1.44
CA ARG A 287 15.05 3.06 -1.82
C ARG A 287 14.00 2.23 -2.54
N ARG A 288 12.74 2.31 -2.13
CA ARG A 288 11.63 1.65 -2.84
C ARG A 288 11.39 2.29 -4.21
N GLU A 289 11.42 3.63 -4.31
CA GLU A 289 11.32 4.33 -5.61
C GLU A 289 12.44 3.87 -6.55
N TRP A 290 13.70 3.90 -6.07
CA TRP A 290 14.84 3.40 -6.84
C TRP A 290 14.62 1.98 -7.31
N ARG A 291 14.26 1.06 -6.39
CA ARG A 291 14.16 -0.36 -6.72
C ARG A 291 13.08 -0.66 -7.74
N VAL A 292 11.94 0.01 -7.68
CA VAL A 292 10.89 -0.12 -8.70
C VAL A 292 11.43 0.29 -10.08
N PHE A 293 12.12 1.41 -10.17
CA PHE A 293 12.71 1.86 -11.43
C PHE A 293 13.88 0.96 -11.88
N ASP A 294 14.72 0.49 -10.97
CA ASP A 294 15.81 -0.45 -11.24
C ASP A 294 15.29 -1.79 -11.83
N LEU A 295 14.16 -2.28 -11.34
CA LEU A 295 13.52 -3.52 -11.82
C LEU A 295 12.77 -3.36 -13.15
N MET A 296 12.30 -2.16 -13.47
CA MET A 296 11.46 -1.92 -14.65
C MET A 296 12.14 -1.09 -15.74
N ALA A 297 13.15 -0.31 -15.40
CA ALA A 297 13.91 0.57 -16.30
C ALA A 297 15.41 0.56 -15.94
N PRO A 298 16.07 -0.62 -15.84
CA PRO A 298 17.47 -0.74 -15.42
C PRO A 298 18.45 0.02 -16.31
N SER A 299 18.11 0.27 -17.59
CA SER A 299 18.95 1.04 -18.51
C SER A 299 19.21 2.48 -18.06
N LEU A 300 18.39 3.01 -17.14
CA LEU A 300 18.57 4.35 -16.59
C LEU A 300 19.76 4.43 -15.63
N GLY A 301 20.21 3.33 -15.04
CA GLY A 301 21.37 3.29 -14.14
C GLY A 301 21.24 4.26 -12.97
N LEU A 302 20.05 4.38 -12.38
CA LEU A 302 19.78 5.35 -11.31
C LEU A 302 20.59 5.02 -10.05
N ASP A 303 21.19 6.05 -9.44
CA ASP A 303 21.91 5.89 -8.17
C ASP A 303 20.91 5.60 -7.04
N PRO A 304 21.05 4.48 -6.30
CA PRO A 304 20.19 4.16 -5.17
C PRO A 304 20.22 5.18 -4.03
N ASN A 305 21.21 6.07 -4.00
CA ASN A 305 21.40 7.06 -2.94
C ASN A 305 20.99 8.49 -3.33
N GLN A 306 20.59 8.71 -4.59
CA GLN A 306 20.19 10.06 -5.01
C GLN A 306 18.95 10.56 -4.23
N GLU A 307 18.84 11.86 -4.05
CA GLU A 307 17.73 12.48 -3.31
C GLU A 307 16.41 12.40 -4.07
N ASN A 308 16.46 12.58 -5.38
CA ASN A 308 15.26 12.68 -6.20
C ASN A 308 15.33 11.75 -7.41
N TYR A 309 14.26 11.00 -7.62
CA TYR A 309 14.04 10.24 -8.85
C TYR A 309 13.07 11.00 -9.76
N PRO A 310 13.04 10.73 -11.08
CA PRO A 310 12.01 11.25 -11.96
C PRO A 310 10.60 10.92 -11.42
N PHE A 311 9.62 11.82 -11.63
CA PHE A 311 8.23 11.53 -11.29
C PHE A 311 7.72 10.26 -11.98
N SER A 312 8.11 10.06 -13.23
CA SER A 312 7.78 8.88 -14.01
C SER A 312 8.90 8.58 -15.00
N VAL A 313 9.04 7.32 -15.40
CA VAL A 313 10.05 6.86 -16.35
C VAL A 313 9.42 5.94 -17.40
N LYS A 314 10.03 5.88 -18.58
CA LYS A 314 9.69 4.89 -19.58
C LYS A 314 10.33 3.55 -19.19
N PRO A 315 9.57 2.45 -19.06
CA PRO A 315 10.15 1.15 -18.77
C PRO A 315 10.91 0.59 -19.97
N ASP A 316 11.93 -0.24 -19.73
CA ASP A 316 12.73 -0.85 -20.80
C ASP A 316 11.95 -1.88 -21.62
N ALA A 317 10.93 -2.48 -21.02
CA ALA A 317 10.00 -3.39 -21.69
C ALA A 317 8.56 -3.07 -21.29
N LYS A 318 7.60 -3.53 -22.10
CA LYS A 318 6.18 -3.45 -21.75
C LYS A 318 5.92 -4.16 -20.41
N VAL A 319 5.22 -3.48 -19.53
CA VAL A 319 4.92 -3.98 -18.17
C VAL A 319 3.71 -4.89 -18.23
N THR A 320 3.85 -6.10 -17.70
CA THR A 320 2.76 -7.05 -17.51
C THR A 320 2.29 -7.03 -16.07
N LYS A 321 1.09 -7.57 -15.80
CA LYS A 321 0.62 -7.78 -14.41
C LYS A 321 1.53 -8.71 -13.62
N GLU A 322 2.12 -9.71 -14.28
CA GLU A 322 3.10 -10.63 -13.70
C GLU A 322 4.35 -9.88 -13.23
N LYS A 323 4.84 -8.93 -14.07
CA LYS A 323 5.98 -8.08 -13.67
C LYS A 323 5.65 -7.20 -12.47
N MET A 324 4.42 -6.69 -12.39
CA MET A 324 3.96 -5.97 -11.21
C MET A 324 3.94 -6.87 -9.97
N MET A 325 3.41 -8.10 -10.07
CA MET A 325 3.42 -9.09 -8.99
C MET A 325 4.85 -9.41 -8.53
N GLU A 326 5.78 -9.58 -9.47
CA GLU A 326 7.20 -9.81 -9.17
C GLU A 326 7.82 -8.64 -8.39
N VAL A 327 7.59 -7.40 -8.83
CA VAL A 327 8.13 -6.20 -8.17
C VAL A 327 7.58 -6.05 -6.75
N PHE A 328 6.31 -6.33 -6.51
CA PHE A 328 5.76 -6.29 -5.16
C PHE A 328 6.31 -7.39 -4.22
N LYS A 329 6.82 -8.50 -4.77
CA LYS A 329 7.50 -9.55 -3.99
C LYS A 329 8.95 -9.21 -3.65
N ASP A 330 9.52 -8.13 -4.18
CA ASP A 330 10.93 -7.79 -4.03
C ASP A 330 11.26 -7.34 -2.60
N TYR A 331 12.33 -7.91 -2.07
CA TYR A 331 12.92 -7.58 -0.79
C TYR A 331 14.42 -7.23 -0.92
N TYR A 332 14.79 -6.60 -2.04
CA TYR A 332 16.14 -6.17 -2.40
C TYR A 332 17.12 -7.32 -2.62
N GLN A 333 16.63 -8.55 -2.86
CA GLN A 333 17.47 -9.71 -3.11
C GLN A 333 18.46 -9.45 -4.26
N GLY A 334 19.71 -9.89 -4.05
CA GLY A 334 20.79 -9.72 -5.01
C GLY A 334 21.43 -8.32 -5.02
N THR A 335 20.95 -7.38 -4.19
CA THR A 335 21.53 -6.04 -4.04
C THR A 335 22.38 -5.94 -2.77
N GLU A 336 23.07 -4.81 -2.60
CA GLU A 336 23.77 -4.50 -1.35
C GLU A 336 22.80 -4.23 -0.17
N TYR A 337 21.52 -4.01 -0.44
CA TYR A 337 20.45 -3.71 0.53
C TYR A 337 19.69 -4.96 0.98
N ASP A 338 20.04 -6.15 0.48
CA ASP A 338 19.47 -7.42 0.98
C ASP A 338 19.85 -7.60 2.46
N MET A 339 18.86 -7.58 3.34
CA MET A 339 19.04 -7.69 4.78
C MET A 339 19.79 -8.97 5.18
N ARG A 340 19.71 -10.01 4.37
CA ARG A 340 20.36 -11.31 4.63
C ARG A 340 21.83 -11.38 4.23
N LYS A 341 22.32 -10.41 3.44
CA LYS A 341 23.62 -10.45 2.76
C LYS A 341 24.78 -10.86 3.65
N ASN A 342 24.83 -10.39 4.89
CA ASN A 342 25.92 -10.64 5.83
C ASN A 342 25.62 -11.77 6.83
N LEU A 343 24.44 -12.41 6.73
CA LEU A 343 24.04 -13.52 7.57
C LEU A 343 24.37 -14.83 6.87
N THR A 344 25.63 -15.23 6.94
CA THR A 344 26.16 -16.36 6.18
C THR A 344 26.56 -17.52 7.08
N VAL A 345 26.54 -18.71 6.48
CA VAL A 345 27.05 -19.97 7.05
C VAL A 345 27.89 -20.69 6.01
N THR A 346 28.72 -21.61 6.44
CA THR A 346 29.40 -22.55 5.54
C THR A 346 28.51 -23.77 5.33
N ASP A 347 28.18 -24.06 4.08
CA ASP A 347 27.38 -25.23 3.73
C ASP A 347 28.21 -26.53 3.78
N LYS A 348 27.57 -27.67 3.50
CA LYS A 348 28.19 -29.00 3.49
C LYS A 348 29.32 -29.14 2.45
N ASP A 349 29.33 -28.31 1.42
CA ASP A 349 30.32 -28.32 0.34
C ASP A 349 31.45 -27.30 0.60
N GLY A 350 31.47 -26.68 1.79
CA GLY A 350 32.47 -25.69 2.20
C GLY A 350 32.27 -24.28 1.62
N LYS A 351 31.12 -23.99 1.00
CA LYS A 351 30.82 -22.67 0.43
C LYS A 351 30.15 -21.77 1.46
N THR A 352 30.51 -20.50 1.42
CA THR A 352 29.77 -19.46 2.17
C THR A 352 28.47 -19.15 1.45
N VAL A 353 27.35 -19.37 2.12
CA VAL A 353 25.99 -19.13 1.61
C VAL A 353 25.20 -18.30 2.62
N ILE A 354 24.15 -17.60 2.17
CA ILE A 354 23.20 -16.94 3.08
C ILE A 354 22.56 -18.01 3.95
N SER A 355 22.52 -17.78 5.26
CA SER A 355 21.94 -18.73 6.21
C SER A 355 20.47 -19.02 5.89
N PRO A 356 20.03 -20.29 5.94
CA PRO A 356 18.63 -20.65 5.78
C PRO A 356 17.68 -19.94 6.76
N VAL A 357 18.17 -19.56 7.95
CA VAL A 357 17.36 -18.84 8.94
C VAL A 357 17.35 -17.32 8.74
N ALA A 358 18.14 -16.81 7.79
CA ALA A 358 18.19 -15.37 7.52
C ALA A 358 16.86 -14.92 6.90
N ASN A 359 16.13 -14.08 7.65
CA ASN A 359 14.84 -13.56 7.26
C ASN A 359 14.97 -12.17 6.61
N PRO A 360 14.48 -11.94 5.37
CA PRO A 360 14.56 -10.62 4.73
C PRO A 360 13.58 -9.60 5.32
N PHE A 361 12.70 -10.01 6.23
CA PHE A 361 11.66 -9.20 6.87
C PHE A 361 11.88 -9.06 8.38
N MET A 362 13.13 -9.07 8.82
CA MET A 362 13.47 -8.98 10.25
C MET A 362 12.94 -7.69 10.87
N LYS A 363 12.35 -7.83 12.05
CA LYS A 363 11.98 -6.70 12.90
C LYS A 363 13.23 -6.01 13.47
N ALA A 364 13.07 -4.78 13.94
CA ALA A 364 14.21 -3.98 14.40
C ALA A 364 14.99 -4.60 15.58
N ASP A 365 14.34 -5.34 16.46
CA ASP A 365 14.97 -6.09 17.55
C ASP A 365 15.74 -7.31 17.05
N GLU A 366 15.19 -8.06 16.09
CA GLU A 366 15.89 -9.15 15.40
C GLU A 366 17.12 -8.62 14.65
N GLN A 367 16.99 -7.50 13.93
CA GLN A 367 18.12 -6.85 13.25
C GLN A 367 19.24 -6.47 14.21
N LYS A 368 18.91 -5.92 15.39
CA LYS A 368 19.89 -5.61 16.44
C LYS A 368 20.57 -6.86 16.99
N LEU A 369 19.78 -7.90 17.27
CA LEU A 369 20.29 -9.17 17.78
C LEU A 369 21.25 -9.82 16.78
N MET A 370 20.90 -9.82 15.51
CA MET A 370 21.72 -10.37 14.42
C MET A 370 22.88 -9.45 14.00
N LYS A 371 22.98 -8.24 14.59
CA LYS A 371 24.02 -7.24 14.27
C LYS A 371 24.08 -6.90 12.78
N ILE A 372 22.92 -6.74 12.16
CA ILE A 372 22.79 -6.38 10.74
C ILE A 372 23.46 -5.03 10.48
N ASN A 373 24.37 -5.01 9.49
CA ASN A 373 25.05 -3.80 9.02
C ASN A 373 25.32 -3.90 7.50
N GLY A 374 26.08 -2.97 6.97
CA GLY A 374 26.59 -3.09 5.61
C GLY A 374 25.60 -2.70 4.51
N GLY A 375 25.00 -1.57 4.57
CA GLY A 375 24.09 -1.01 3.55
C GLY A 375 22.64 -1.04 4.00
N TRP A 376 22.24 -2.09 4.66
CA TRP A 376 20.93 -2.10 5.32
C TRP A 376 21.01 -1.41 6.67
N HIS A 377 20.18 -0.41 6.86
CA HIS A 377 20.14 0.37 8.09
C HIS A 377 18.74 0.39 8.68
N TRP A 378 18.54 -0.30 9.79
CA TRP A 378 17.26 -0.43 10.46
C TRP A 378 16.53 0.89 10.79
N ARG A 379 17.26 2.02 10.76
CA ARG A 379 16.71 3.36 11.07
C ARG A 379 16.10 4.08 9.88
N GLY A 380 15.76 3.48 8.84
CA GLY A 380 15.17 4.24 7.76
C GLY A 380 15.13 3.53 6.43
N GLU A 381 15.44 2.24 6.42
CA GLU A 381 15.27 1.44 5.22
C GLU A 381 14.24 0.34 5.43
N ARG A 382 13.47 0.03 4.41
CA ARG A 382 12.58 -1.11 4.34
C ARG A 382 12.43 -1.59 2.91
N THR A 383 12.08 -2.84 2.73
CA THR A 383 11.85 -3.49 1.44
C THR A 383 10.47 -3.15 0.86
N ILE A 384 10.25 -3.47 -0.41
CA ILE A 384 8.93 -3.35 -1.04
C ILE A 384 7.98 -4.36 -0.37
N ALA A 385 8.29 -5.65 -0.42
CA ALA A 385 7.58 -6.65 0.36
C ALA A 385 7.97 -6.56 1.84
N VAL A 386 7.00 -6.56 2.74
CA VAL A 386 7.23 -6.51 4.20
C VAL A 386 6.29 -7.46 4.95
N TYR A 387 6.68 -7.82 6.18
CA TYR A 387 5.91 -8.76 7.01
C TYR A 387 4.58 -8.21 7.53
N PHE A 388 4.40 -6.89 7.51
CA PHE A 388 3.20 -6.22 8.03
C PHE A 388 2.23 -5.76 6.93
N THR A 389 2.44 -6.15 5.68
CA THR A 389 1.44 -5.97 4.62
C THR A 389 0.13 -6.64 5.03
N ILE A 390 -0.97 -5.92 4.89
CA ILE A 390 -2.31 -6.43 5.12
C ILE A 390 -2.84 -7.08 3.86
N TYR A 391 -2.77 -6.34 2.75
CA TYR A 391 -3.14 -6.82 1.43
C TYR A 391 -2.39 -6.03 0.35
N ALA A 392 -2.39 -6.57 -0.85
CA ALA A 392 -1.93 -5.88 -2.04
C ALA A 392 -2.97 -5.96 -3.15
N THR A 393 -3.05 -4.90 -3.95
CA THR A 393 -3.90 -4.81 -5.14
C THR A 393 -3.06 -4.49 -6.36
N ILE A 394 -3.35 -5.13 -7.49
CA ILE A 394 -2.96 -4.70 -8.84
C ILE A 394 -4.24 -4.65 -9.65
N ILE A 395 -4.58 -3.50 -10.19
CA ILE A 395 -5.86 -3.28 -10.85
C ILE A 395 -5.61 -2.94 -12.32
N GLN A 396 -6.23 -3.70 -13.21
CA GLN A 396 -6.25 -3.46 -14.66
C GLN A 396 -7.56 -2.78 -15.04
N CYS A 397 -7.46 -1.62 -15.71
CA CYS A 397 -8.56 -0.92 -16.35
C CYS A 397 -8.41 -1.08 -17.87
N ARG A 398 -9.28 -1.87 -18.51
CA ARG A 398 -9.14 -2.32 -19.88
C ARG A 398 -10.19 -1.68 -20.78
N SER A 399 -9.77 -0.75 -21.63
CA SER A 399 -10.69 0.02 -22.50
C SER A 399 -11.28 -0.78 -23.66
N ASP A 400 -10.69 -1.91 -24.01
CA ASP A 400 -11.14 -2.82 -25.05
C ASP A 400 -12.20 -3.83 -24.57
N MET A 401 -12.46 -3.85 -23.25
CA MET A 401 -13.43 -4.73 -22.60
C MET A 401 -14.63 -3.96 -22.04
N PRO A 402 -15.84 -4.54 -22.04
CA PRO A 402 -16.97 -3.99 -21.32
C PRO A 402 -16.69 -3.89 -19.81
N ASP A 403 -17.28 -2.91 -19.14
CA ASP A 403 -16.95 -2.59 -17.76
C ASP A 403 -17.01 -3.78 -16.76
N PRO A 404 -18.01 -4.69 -16.79
CA PRO A 404 -18.04 -5.84 -15.89
C PRO A 404 -16.84 -6.79 -16.04
N ILE A 405 -16.26 -6.85 -17.25
CA ILE A 405 -15.13 -7.71 -17.60
C ILE A 405 -13.82 -6.93 -17.50
N GLY A 406 -13.83 -5.66 -17.93
CA GLY A 406 -12.64 -4.82 -18.09
C GLY A 406 -11.95 -4.46 -16.78
N GLY A 407 -12.70 -4.24 -15.72
CA GLY A 407 -12.16 -4.00 -14.38
C GLY A 407 -11.74 -5.31 -13.72
N LEU A 408 -10.43 -5.56 -13.60
CA LEU A 408 -9.88 -6.78 -13.01
C LEU A 408 -8.90 -6.44 -11.88
N LEU A 409 -9.26 -6.84 -10.67
CA LEU A 409 -8.45 -6.71 -9.47
C LEU A 409 -7.72 -8.03 -9.20
N TRP A 410 -6.40 -7.98 -9.12
CA TRP A 410 -5.54 -9.03 -8.57
C TRP A 410 -5.30 -8.70 -7.10
N PHE A 411 -5.82 -9.54 -6.21
CA PHE A 411 -5.85 -9.31 -4.77
C PHE A 411 -5.03 -10.34 -4.02
N ALA A 412 -4.04 -9.89 -3.25
CA ALA A 412 -3.22 -10.75 -2.38
C ALA A 412 -3.37 -10.31 -0.92
N LEU A 413 -3.32 -11.27 -0.01
CA LEU A 413 -3.42 -11.05 1.44
C LEU A 413 -2.07 -11.33 2.10
N ASP A 414 -1.76 -10.59 3.17
CA ASP A 414 -0.52 -10.70 3.94
C ASP A 414 0.74 -10.36 3.13
N ASN A 415 1.92 -10.72 3.61
CA ASN A 415 3.20 -10.49 2.94
C ASN A 415 3.22 -11.09 1.53
N VAL A 416 3.24 -10.22 0.53
CA VAL A 416 3.15 -10.63 -0.88
C VAL A 416 4.29 -11.52 -1.35
N ALA A 417 5.46 -11.49 -0.69
CA ALA A 417 6.56 -12.39 -1.01
C ALA A 417 6.28 -13.87 -0.67
N SER A 418 5.28 -14.12 0.17
CA SER A 418 4.82 -15.46 0.55
C SER A 418 3.34 -15.70 0.27
N SER A 419 2.75 -14.92 -0.65
CA SER A 419 1.32 -14.96 -0.98
C SER A 419 1.08 -15.15 -2.47
N ILE A 420 -0.20 -15.19 -2.86
CA ILE A 420 -0.67 -15.36 -4.23
C ILE A 420 -1.76 -14.32 -4.54
N TYR A 421 -1.79 -13.82 -5.76
CA TYR A 421 -2.80 -12.89 -6.24
C TYR A 421 -4.01 -13.64 -6.81
N VAL A 422 -5.19 -13.37 -6.26
CA VAL A 422 -6.47 -13.92 -6.71
C VAL A 422 -7.14 -12.94 -7.65
N PRO A 423 -7.61 -13.37 -8.86
CA PRO A 423 -8.31 -12.51 -9.81
C PRO A 423 -9.77 -12.30 -9.40
N LEU A 424 -10.18 -11.05 -9.22
CA LEU A 424 -11.53 -10.64 -8.89
C LEU A 424 -12.04 -9.66 -9.96
N TYR A 425 -12.98 -10.10 -10.77
CA TYR A 425 -13.62 -9.24 -11.76
C TYR A 425 -14.63 -8.29 -11.12
N MET A 426 -14.73 -7.05 -11.59
CA MET A 426 -15.70 -6.09 -11.05
C MET A 426 -17.15 -6.54 -11.29
N GLY A 427 -17.37 -7.38 -12.30
CA GLY A 427 -18.70 -7.95 -12.62
C GLY A 427 -19.22 -8.98 -11.61
N ILE A 428 -18.41 -9.50 -10.68
CA ILE A 428 -18.84 -10.54 -9.72
C ILE A 428 -19.86 -10.00 -8.71
N THR A 429 -20.67 -10.88 -8.16
CA THR A 429 -21.72 -10.54 -7.19
C THR A 429 -21.50 -11.15 -5.81
N SER A 430 -20.54 -12.07 -5.69
CA SER A 430 -20.27 -12.77 -4.43
C SER A 430 -18.77 -13.04 -4.25
N LEU A 431 -18.37 -13.24 -3.02
CA LEU A 431 -17.04 -13.67 -2.59
C LEU A 431 -17.16 -14.81 -1.58
N PRO A 432 -16.15 -15.68 -1.46
CA PRO A 432 -16.10 -16.62 -0.35
C PRO A 432 -16.11 -15.86 0.98
N LYS A 433 -16.87 -16.37 1.95
CA LYS A 433 -17.11 -15.71 3.25
C LYS A 433 -15.83 -15.39 4.01
N GLU A 434 -14.81 -16.19 3.83
CA GLU A 434 -13.49 -16.02 4.44
C GLU A 434 -12.80 -14.72 3.98
N TYR A 435 -13.00 -14.30 2.73
CA TYR A 435 -12.47 -13.03 2.20
C TYR A 435 -13.27 -11.82 2.70
N GLU A 436 -14.56 -12.00 3.02
CA GLU A 436 -15.40 -10.95 3.58
C GLU A 436 -15.21 -10.79 5.11
N THR A 437 -14.57 -11.76 5.77
CA THR A 437 -14.37 -11.75 7.22
C THR A 437 -13.09 -11.02 7.58
N ASP A 438 -13.19 -9.98 8.41
CA ASP A 438 -12.02 -9.25 8.89
C ASP A 438 -11.28 -10.02 9.98
N GLY A 439 -10.09 -10.50 9.67
CA GLY A 439 -9.27 -11.29 10.56
C GLY A 439 -8.66 -10.52 11.72
N ARG A 440 -8.43 -9.23 11.58
CA ARG A 440 -7.75 -8.43 12.60
C ARG A 440 -8.66 -7.99 13.73
N GLN A 441 -9.95 -7.84 13.48
CA GLN A 441 -10.92 -7.43 14.50
C GLN A 441 -11.19 -8.50 15.55
N THR A 442 -11.02 -9.76 15.21
CA THR A 442 -11.42 -10.90 16.05
C THR A 442 -10.24 -11.69 16.64
N GLY A 443 -9.00 -11.33 16.28
CA GLY A 443 -7.84 -12.19 16.51
C GLY A 443 -7.83 -13.39 15.56
N PHE A 444 -6.98 -14.39 15.83
CA PHE A 444 -6.87 -15.57 14.97
C PHE A 444 -8.22 -16.26 14.75
N SER A 445 -8.59 -16.44 13.50
CA SER A 445 -9.81 -17.12 13.08
C SER A 445 -9.56 -17.94 11.82
N ARG A 446 -10.04 -19.18 11.81
CA ARG A 446 -10.01 -20.04 10.61
C ARG A 446 -10.97 -19.56 9.51
N ASN A 447 -11.92 -18.71 9.86
CA ASN A 447 -12.94 -18.18 8.96
C ASN A 447 -12.53 -16.86 8.29
N ALA A 448 -11.29 -16.39 8.49
CA ALA A 448 -10.76 -15.20 7.84
C ALA A 448 -9.57 -15.57 6.96
N ALA A 449 -9.69 -15.30 5.66
CA ALA A 449 -8.66 -15.64 4.67
C ALA A 449 -7.30 -15.05 5.01
N TRP A 450 -7.26 -13.83 5.54
CA TRP A 450 -6.01 -13.19 5.93
C TRP A 450 -5.16 -14.05 6.86
N TRP A 451 -5.76 -14.69 7.87
CA TRP A 451 -5.03 -15.55 8.81
C TRP A 451 -4.44 -16.80 8.16
N VAL A 452 -5.05 -17.27 7.09
CA VAL A 452 -4.55 -18.44 6.34
C VAL A 452 -3.24 -18.11 5.65
N PHE A 453 -3.19 -16.96 4.94
CA PHE A 453 -1.97 -16.49 4.26
C PHE A 453 -0.92 -16.02 5.27
N ASN A 454 -1.31 -15.30 6.34
CA ASN A 454 -0.40 -14.89 7.41
C ASN A 454 0.29 -16.08 8.08
N ARG A 455 -0.39 -17.20 8.26
CA ARG A 455 0.21 -18.45 8.77
C ARG A 455 1.34 -18.94 7.87
N VAL A 456 1.16 -18.93 6.56
CA VAL A 456 2.20 -19.30 5.58
C VAL A 456 3.41 -18.37 5.71
N GLY A 457 3.19 -17.06 5.63
CA GLY A 457 4.26 -16.06 5.73
C GLY A 457 5.01 -16.09 7.05
N THR A 458 4.29 -16.22 8.16
CA THR A 458 4.87 -16.29 9.51
C THR A 458 5.76 -17.51 9.70
N ILE A 459 5.34 -18.69 9.22
CA ILE A 459 6.14 -19.91 9.34
C ILE A 459 7.35 -19.83 8.40
N ALA A 460 7.15 -19.43 7.15
CA ALA A 460 8.23 -19.32 6.16
C ALA A 460 9.35 -18.37 6.62
N ALA A 461 8.99 -17.27 7.30
CA ALA A 461 9.95 -16.32 7.84
C ALA A 461 10.92 -16.92 8.88
N LYS A 462 10.55 -18.01 9.54
CA LYS A 462 11.42 -18.68 10.53
C LYS A 462 12.64 -19.36 9.90
N ARG A 463 12.52 -19.85 8.67
CA ARG A 463 13.58 -20.46 7.89
C ARG A 463 13.42 -20.11 6.41
N TRP A 464 13.53 -18.82 6.11
CA TRP A 464 13.20 -18.29 4.78
C TRP A 464 13.96 -18.98 3.65
N GLY A 465 15.26 -19.28 3.85
CA GLY A 465 16.10 -19.94 2.84
C GLY A 465 15.61 -21.34 2.47
N ASP A 466 15.05 -22.10 3.42
CA ASP A 466 14.54 -23.45 3.20
C ASP A 466 13.07 -23.43 2.74
N MET A 467 12.26 -22.50 3.27
CA MET A 467 10.80 -22.52 3.12
C MET A 467 10.29 -21.66 1.97
N SER A 468 10.95 -20.54 1.65
CA SER A 468 10.51 -19.70 0.53
C SER A 468 10.55 -20.40 -0.82
N PRO A 469 11.51 -21.32 -1.13
CA PRO A 469 11.43 -22.12 -2.36
C PRO A 469 10.23 -23.08 -2.39
N VAL A 470 9.78 -23.57 -1.22
CA VAL A 470 8.59 -24.42 -1.13
C VAL A 470 7.33 -23.59 -1.39
N VAL A 471 7.24 -22.39 -0.81
CA VAL A 471 6.15 -21.45 -1.07
C VAL A 471 6.06 -21.12 -2.57
N GLU A 472 7.19 -20.81 -3.19
CA GLU A 472 7.24 -20.49 -4.63
C GLU A 472 6.84 -21.68 -5.48
N LYS A 473 7.32 -22.89 -5.16
CA LYS A 473 6.98 -24.13 -5.86
C LYS A 473 5.48 -24.42 -5.85
N GLU A 474 4.80 -24.08 -4.77
CA GLU A 474 3.35 -24.29 -4.61
C GLU A 474 2.52 -23.18 -5.25
N PHE A 475 2.94 -21.91 -5.10
CA PHE A 475 2.13 -20.78 -5.57
C PHE A 475 2.43 -20.33 -7.01
N ALA A 476 3.65 -20.48 -7.53
CA ALA A 476 3.95 -20.00 -8.88
C ALA A 476 3.17 -20.74 -9.98
N PRO A 477 3.05 -22.10 -9.96
CA PRO A 477 2.21 -22.80 -10.92
C PRO A 477 0.73 -22.40 -10.81
N LEU A 478 0.22 -22.25 -9.58
CA LEU A 478 -1.15 -21.84 -9.33
C LEU A 478 -1.41 -20.40 -9.78
N GLN A 479 -0.46 -19.49 -9.56
CA GLN A 479 -0.55 -18.11 -10.06
C GLN A 479 -0.63 -18.10 -11.61
N LYS A 480 0.17 -18.93 -12.25
CA LYS A 480 0.12 -19.07 -13.71
C LYS A 480 -1.24 -19.62 -14.18
N GLU A 481 -1.78 -20.64 -13.50
CA GLU A 481 -3.11 -21.18 -13.78
C GLU A 481 -4.20 -20.08 -13.67
N PHE A 482 -4.13 -19.24 -12.65
CA PHE A 482 -5.05 -18.10 -12.51
C PHE A 482 -4.90 -17.08 -13.63
N ILE A 483 -3.68 -16.82 -14.06
CA ILE A 483 -3.43 -15.86 -15.15
C ILE A 483 -3.94 -16.43 -16.50
N ASP A 484 -3.65 -17.68 -16.80
CA ASP A 484 -4.09 -18.34 -18.02
C ASP A 484 -5.62 -18.47 -18.04
N GLY A 485 -6.23 -18.86 -16.92
CA GLY A 485 -7.68 -18.98 -16.78
C GLY A 485 -8.43 -17.65 -16.92
N ALA A 486 -7.80 -16.53 -16.58
CA ALA A 486 -8.38 -15.20 -16.80
C ALA A 486 -8.55 -14.92 -18.31
N VAL A 487 -7.63 -15.37 -19.15
CA VAL A 487 -7.73 -15.20 -20.61
C VAL A 487 -8.92 -15.96 -21.19
N ASP A 488 -9.15 -17.21 -20.74
CA ASP A 488 -10.32 -17.99 -21.15
C ASP A 488 -11.62 -17.40 -20.61
N THR A 489 -11.61 -16.93 -19.38
CA THR A 489 -12.75 -16.26 -18.75
C THR A 489 -13.14 -14.99 -19.50
N ASP A 490 -12.16 -14.15 -19.86
CA ASP A 490 -12.36 -12.96 -20.70
C ASP A 490 -13.06 -13.31 -22.01
N ARG A 491 -12.58 -14.33 -22.71
CA ARG A 491 -13.15 -14.77 -23.99
C ARG A 491 -14.60 -15.22 -23.83
N LEU A 492 -14.89 -16.10 -22.87
CA LEU A 492 -16.22 -16.64 -22.61
C LEU A 492 -17.20 -15.56 -22.16
N ALA A 493 -16.77 -14.69 -21.24
CA ALA A 493 -17.60 -13.59 -20.76
C ALA A 493 -17.89 -12.55 -21.87
N LEU A 494 -16.91 -12.27 -22.73
CA LEU A 494 -17.08 -11.37 -23.86
C LEU A 494 -18.04 -11.94 -24.92
N GLU A 495 -18.00 -13.25 -25.20
CA GLU A 495 -18.97 -13.94 -26.07
C GLU A 495 -20.39 -13.81 -25.51
N ALA A 496 -20.60 -14.09 -24.22
CA ALA A 496 -21.89 -13.93 -23.56
C ALA A 496 -22.37 -12.46 -23.55
N TYR A 497 -21.45 -11.52 -23.31
CA TYR A 497 -21.76 -10.08 -23.33
C TYR A 497 -22.24 -9.62 -24.73
N ARG A 498 -21.56 -10.06 -25.80
CA ARG A 498 -21.95 -9.76 -27.18
C ARG A 498 -23.30 -10.37 -27.55
N ALA A 499 -23.62 -11.53 -26.98
CA ALA A 499 -24.96 -12.14 -27.09
C ALA A 499 -26.02 -11.44 -26.23
N LYS A 500 -25.66 -10.41 -25.45
CA LYS A 500 -26.50 -9.69 -24.47
C LYS A 500 -27.04 -10.59 -23.34
N ASP A 501 -26.38 -11.71 -23.07
CA ASP A 501 -26.68 -12.59 -21.95
C ASP A 501 -25.86 -12.15 -20.72
N TYR A 502 -26.31 -11.06 -20.09
CA TYR A 502 -25.61 -10.47 -18.95
C TYR A 502 -25.66 -11.39 -17.71
N GLY A 503 -26.70 -12.24 -17.58
CA GLY A 503 -26.77 -13.24 -16.53
C GLY A 503 -25.64 -14.26 -16.65
N LYS A 504 -25.39 -14.71 -17.89
CA LYS A 504 -24.28 -15.63 -18.18
C LYS A 504 -22.91 -14.99 -17.97
N VAL A 505 -22.76 -13.70 -18.29
CA VAL A 505 -21.53 -12.95 -17.97
C VAL A 505 -21.25 -13.04 -16.48
N THR A 506 -22.22 -12.67 -15.64
CA THR A 506 -22.08 -12.71 -14.17
C THR A 506 -21.77 -14.12 -13.67
N GLU A 507 -22.46 -15.15 -14.16
CA GLU A 507 -22.21 -16.54 -13.79
C GLU A 507 -20.76 -16.98 -14.09
N ILE A 508 -20.24 -16.63 -15.27
CA ILE A 508 -18.87 -16.96 -15.68
C ILE A 508 -17.86 -16.26 -14.76
N LEU A 509 -18.03 -14.97 -14.52
CA LEU A 509 -17.12 -14.18 -13.69
C LEU A 509 -17.15 -14.62 -12.22
N ASP A 510 -18.33 -14.84 -11.65
CA ASP A 510 -18.53 -15.35 -10.29
C ASP A 510 -17.87 -16.73 -10.12
N SER A 511 -18.18 -17.65 -11.04
CA SER A 511 -17.64 -19.02 -11.01
C SER A 511 -16.12 -19.02 -11.02
N TYR A 512 -15.51 -18.25 -11.91
CA TYR A 512 -14.06 -18.20 -12.03
C TYR A 512 -13.39 -17.53 -10.82
N SER A 513 -13.81 -16.31 -10.44
CA SER A 513 -13.21 -15.58 -9.34
C SER A 513 -13.35 -16.33 -8.01
N ASN A 514 -14.54 -16.89 -7.72
CA ASN A 514 -14.76 -17.66 -6.50
C ASN A 514 -13.99 -19.01 -6.50
N SER A 515 -13.85 -19.67 -7.66
CA SER A 515 -13.02 -20.88 -7.78
C SER A 515 -11.56 -20.56 -7.48
N CYS A 516 -11.00 -19.50 -8.06
CA CYS A 516 -9.61 -19.08 -7.77
C CYS A 516 -9.42 -18.73 -6.30
N ALA A 517 -10.34 -17.97 -5.70
CA ALA A 517 -10.29 -17.59 -4.29
C ALA A 517 -10.33 -18.81 -3.35
N ASN A 518 -11.23 -19.75 -3.59
CA ASN A 518 -11.33 -20.98 -2.80
C ASN A 518 -10.10 -21.88 -2.99
N THR A 519 -9.59 -22.02 -4.22
CA THR A 519 -8.39 -22.81 -4.51
C THR A 519 -7.16 -22.23 -3.82
N ALA A 520 -6.98 -20.90 -3.88
CA ALA A 520 -5.90 -20.22 -3.19
C ALA A 520 -5.96 -20.46 -1.67
N LEU A 521 -7.16 -20.35 -1.08
CA LEU A 521 -7.39 -20.58 0.35
C LEU A 521 -7.04 -22.01 0.76
N GLN A 522 -7.53 -23.01 0.03
CA GLN A 522 -7.24 -24.41 0.29
C GLN A 522 -5.75 -24.74 0.14
N ARG A 523 -5.11 -24.21 -0.92
CA ARG A 523 -3.68 -24.40 -1.15
C ARG A 523 -2.85 -23.75 -0.03
N ALA A 524 -3.20 -22.57 0.42
CA ALA A 524 -2.53 -21.89 1.52
C ALA A 524 -2.68 -22.63 2.85
N TRP A 525 -3.85 -23.23 3.14
CA TRP A 525 -4.03 -24.11 4.30
C TRP A 525 -3.08 -25.32 4.24
N SER A 526 -3.09 -26.07 3.14
CA SER A 526 -2.25 -27.25 2.96
C SER A 526 -0.75 -26.91 3.02
N LEU A 527 -0.38 -25.77 2.40
CA LEU A 527 0.99 -25.28 2.44
C LEU A 527 1.42 -24.93 3.88
N GLY A 528 0.57 -24.23 4.64
CA GLY A 528 0.84 -23.93 6.04
C GLY A 528 1.05 -25.18 6.90
N ASP A 529 0.28 -26.27 6.66
CA ASP A 529 0.45 -27.55 7.34
C ASP A 529 1.79 -28.23 6.94
N MET A 530 2.13 -28.17 5.66
CA MET A 530 3.41 -28.68 5.14
C MET A 530 4.59 -27.92 5.77
N LEU A 531 4.56 -26.60 5.76
CA LEU A 531 5.63 -25.76 6.33
C LEU A 531 5.79 -25.97 7.83
N TRP A 532 4.68 -26.18 8.55
CA TRP A 532 4.71 -26.52 9.98
C TRP A 532 5.42 -27.86 10.22
N THR A 533 5.07 -28.89 9.43
CA THR A 533 5.70 -30.20 9.48
C THR A 533 7.20 -30.14 9.15
N MET A 534 7.55 -29.38 8.11
CA MET A 534 8.96 -29.16 7.76
C MET A 534 9.72 -28.47 8.88
N PHE A 535 9.13 -27.46 9.50
CA PHE A 535 9.76 -26.72 10.58
C PHE A 535 10.07 -27.62 11.78
N ASP A 536 9.13 -28.48 12.17
CA ASP A 536 9.31 -29.45 13.26
C ASP A 536 10.43 -30.45 12.96
N ASN A 537 10.51 -30.95 11.72
CA ASN A 537 11.51 -31.94 11.31
C ASN A 537 12.92 -31.38 11.03
N MET A 538 13.12 -30.08 11.08
CA MET A 538 14.40 -29.42 10.82
C MET A 538 15.29 -29.29 12.07
N TRP A 539 14.87 -29.78 13.21
CA TRP A 539 15.59 -29.72 14.49
C TRP A 539 16.22 -31.05 14.88
#